data_d94da6cd536286100b8167bc2449c20a
#
_entry.id   d94da6cd536286100b8167bc2449c20a
#
_cell.length_a   1.000
_cell.length_b   1.000
_cell.length_c   1.000
_cell.angle_alpha   90.00
_cell.angle_beta   90.00
_cell.angle_gamma   90.00
#
_symmetry.space_group_name_H-M   'P 1'
#
loop_
_entity.id
_entity.type
_entity.pdbx_description
1 polymer ?
#
loop_
_entity_poly.entity_id
_entity_poly.type
_entity_poly.pdbx_seq_one_letter_code
_entity_poly.pdbx_strand_id
1 'polypeptide(L)'
;MSVLCPQAVATNIVANSPDAMGRAPGVGTSLDGGVAAGDGVRTSAEVAQACVEALRTERFHVLPHPEVQTYMERKATDVDRWLTGMRRFQTILAAGGPLPGDAIAPKL
;
A
#
# COMPACT_ATOMS: atom_id res chain seq x y z
N MET A 1 19.89 -11.06 3.30
CA MET A 1 18.64 -11.08 2.51
C MET A 1 17.67 -10.03 3.03
N SER A 2 17.01 -9.31 2.11
CA SER A 2 15.99 -8.32 2.49
C SER A 2 14.81 -8.42 1.53
N VAL A 3 13.62 -8.05 2.00
CA VAL A 3 12.41 -8.01 1.20
C VAL A 3 11.87 -6.59 1.16
N LEU A 4 11.62 -6.08 -0.05
CA LEU A 4 11.08 -4.75 -0.27
C LEU A 4 9.55 -4.82 -0.31
N CYS A 5 8.90 -4.04 0.56
CA CYS A 5 7.45 -4.02 0.71
C CYS A 5 6.93 -2.58 0.54
N PRO A 6 6.90 -2.03 -0.69
CA PRO A 6 6.43 -0.67 -0.91
C PRO A 6 4.92 -0.58 -0.99
N GLN A 7 4.38 0.60 -0.71
CA GLN A 7 3.05 1.02 -1.14
C GLN A 7 3.20 1.75 -2.49
N ALA A 8 2.55 2.90 -2.68
CA ALA A 8 2.64 3.62 -3.94
C ALA A 8 4.02 4.26 -4.17
N VAL A 9 4.58 4.00 -5.34
CA VAL A 9 5.85 4.59 -5.77
C VAL A 9 5.64 5.28 -7.12
N ALA A 10 6.19 6.47 -7.26
CA ALA A 10 6.06 7.27 -8.47
C ALA A 10 6.88 6.65 -9.61
N THR A 11 6.28 5.73 -10.33
CA THR A 11 6.84 5.02 -11.48
C THR A 11 5.82 4.95 -12.60
N ASN A 12 6.22 4.40 -13.74
CA ASN A 12 5.34 4.22 -14.89
C ASN A 12 4.51 2.93 -14.82
N ILE A 13 4.56 2.21 -13.71
CA ILE A 13 3.91 0.90 -13.63
C ILE A 13 2.40 0.98 -13.84
N VAL A 14 1.74 1.98 -13.28
CA VAL A 14 0.29 2.15 -13.42
C VAL A 14 -0.06 2.55 -14.84
N ALA A 15 0.70 3.47 -15.44
CA ALA A 15 0.50 3.90 -16.82
C ALA A 15 0.70 2.76 -17.82
N ASN A 16 1.61 1.83 -17.51
CA ASN A 16 1.93 0.70 -18.39
C ASN A 16 1.05 -0.54 -18.14
N SER A 17 0.26 -0.55 -17.07
CA SER A 17 -0.45 -1.76 -16.61
C SER A 17 -1.94 -1.84 -16.87
N PRO A 18 -2.69 -0.77 -17.16
CA PRO A 18 -4.15 -0.80 -17.17
C PRO A 18 -4.71 -1.90 -18.07
N ASP A 19 -4.25 -1.96 -19.31
CA ASP A 19 -4.72 -2.93 -20.29
C ASP A 19 -4.12 -4.32 -20.06
N ALA A 20 -2.90 -4.39 -19.60
CA ALA A 20 -2.22 -5.65 -19.29
C ALA A 20 -2.92 -6.41 -18.16
N MET A 21 -3.61 -5.72 -17.28
CA MET A 21 -4.38 -6.32 -16.19
C MET A 21 -5.83 -6.60 -16.53
N GLY A 22 -6.25 -6.32 -17.76
CA GLY A 22 -7.60 -6.60 -18.23
C GLY A 22 -8.70 -5.80 -17.51
N ARG A 23 -8.35 -4.68 -16.92
CA ARG A 23 -9.31 -3.84 -16.20
C ARG A 23 -9.94 -2.81 -17.10
N ALA A 24 -11.24 -2.62 -16.95
CA ALA A 24 -11.93 -1.52 -17.62
C ALA A 24 -11.38 -0.18 -17.11
N PRO A 25 -11.18 0.81 -18.00
CA PRO A 25 -10.75 2.15 -17.59
C PRO A 25 -11.69 2.71 -16.52
N GLY A 26 -11.14 3.21 -15.44
CA GLY A 26 -11.88 3.84 -14.36
C GLY A 26 -12.30 2.93 -13.22
N VAL A 27 -12.13 1.60 -13.34
CA VAL A 27 -12.48 0.68 -12.25
C VAL A 27 -11.23 0.35 -11.43
N GLY A 28 -11.06 1.07 -10.33
CA GLY A 28 -9.98 0.79 -9.38
C GLY A 28 -8.58 1.10 -9.89
N THR A 29 -8.48 1.77 -11.03
CA THR A 29 -7.22 2.20 -11.61
C THR A 29 -7.15 3.71 -11.59
N SER A 30 -6.80 4.25 -10.46
CA SER A 30 -6.34 5.62 -10.48
C SER A 30 -4.87 5.61 -10.89
N LEU A 31 -4.51 6.51 -11.79
CA LEU A 31 -3.13 6.68 -12.26
C LEU A 31 -2.21 7.18 -11.14
N ASP A 32 -2.78 7.53 -10.00
CA ASP A 32 -2.09 8.00 -8.81
C ASP A 32 -1.71 6.91 -7.81
N GLY A 33 -2.00 5.64 -8.11
CA GLY A 33 -1.66 4.52 -7.24
C GLY A 33 -2.82 3.93 -6.45
N GLY A 34 -4.03 4.46 -6.59
CA GLY A 34 -5.24 3.89 -5.97
C GLY A 34 -5.18 3.84 -4.45
N VAL A 35 -5.62 2.72 -3.90
CA VAL A 35 -5.66 2.49 -2.44
C VAL A 35 -4.28 2.65 -1.80
N ALA A 36 -3.22 2.20 -2.48
CA ALA A 36 -1.87 2.28 -1.95
C ALA A 36 -1.38 3.73 -1.79
N ALA A 37 -1.91 4.68 -2.57
CA ALA A 37 -1.53 6.09 -2.47
C ALA A 37 -2.01 6.77 -1.19
N GLY A 38 -2.92 6.14 -0.44
CA GLY A 38 -3.41 6.67 0.83
C GLY A 38 -2.34 6.89 1.88
N ASP A 39 -1.27 6.13 1.83
CA ASP A 39 -0.14 6.27 2.74
C ASP A 39 0.98 7.17 2.20
N GLY A 40 0.70 7.88 1.12
CA GLY A 40 1.66 8.74 0.45
C GLY A 40 2.36 8.05 -0.70
N VAL A 41 2.82 8.85 -1.65
CA VAL A 41 3.56 8.36 -2.82
C VAL A 41 5.04 8.68 -2.62
N ARG A 42 5.89 7.66 -2.67
CA ARG A 42 7.34 7.82 -2.55
C ARG A 42 7.99 7.87 -3.92
N THR A 43 9.08 8.59 -4.03
CA THR A 43 9.87 8.59 -5.27
C THR A 43 10.69 7.30 -5.36
N SER A 44 11.09 6.93 -6.58
CA SER A 44 11.97 5.79 -6.77
C SER A 44 13.32 5.97 -6.06
N ALA A 45 13.81 7.19 -5.97
CA ALA A 45 15.05 7.50 -5.23
C ALA A 45 14.90 7.26 -3.73
N GLU A 46 13.77 7.64 -3.15
CA GLU A 46 13.48 7.39 -1.73
C GLU A 46 13.42 5.89 -1.44
N VAL A 47 12.78 5.11 -2.30
CA VAL A 47 12.70 3.66 -2.17
C VAL A 47 14.07 3.02 -2.30
N ALA A 48 14.87 3.45 -3.26
CA ALA A 48 16.24 2.95 -3.42
C ALA A 48 17.10 3.26 -2.20
N GLN A 49 16.98 4.46 -1.63
CA GLN A 49 17.70 4.84 -0.42
C GLN A 49 17.29 3.96 0.78
N ALA A 50 16.01 3.65 0.90
CA ALA A 50 15.52 2.75 1.94
C ALA A 50 16.15 1.35 1.80
N CYS A 51 16.29 0.85 0.57
CA CYS A 51 16.94 -0.43 0.30
C CYS A 51 18.42 -0.41 0.71
N VAL A 52 19.15 0.63 0.34
CA VAL A 52 20.58 0.77 0.69
C VAL A 52 20.75 0.80 2.21
N GLU A 53 19.90 1.56 2.89
CA GLU A 53 19.97 1.66 4.35
C GLU A 53 19.63 0.33 5.04
N ALA A 54 18.66 -0.41 4.51
CA ALA A 54 18.31 -1.73 5.04
C ALA A 54 19.45 -2.72 4.85
N LEU A 55 20.16 -2.69 3.73
CA LEU A 55 21.32 -3.54 3.50
C LEU A 55 22.47 -3.17 4.45
N ARG A 56 22.67 -1.89 4.69
CA ARG A 56 23.72 -1.40 5.59
C ARG A 56 23.48 -1.82 7.03
N THR A 57 22.21 -1.83 7.47
CA THR A 57 21.83 -2.17 8.84
C THR A 57 21.38 -3.64 8.98
N GLU A 58 21.45 -4.41 7.91
CA GLU A 58 21.08 -5.83 7.86
C GLU A 58 19.62 -6.08 8.26
N ARG A 59 18.70 -5.19 7.88
CA ARG A 59 17.28 -5.36 8.15
C ARG A 59 16.64 -6.26 7.09
N PHE A 60 15.72 -7.12 7.53
CA PHE A 60 14.99 -8.00 6.63
C PHE A 60 13.91 -7.25 5.86
N HIS A 61 13.03 -6.55 6.57
CA HIS A 61 11.94 -5.79 5.93
C HIS A 61 12.42 -4.40 5.54
N VAL A 62 12.26 -4.05 4.25
CA VAL A 62 12.50 -2.71 3.74
C VAL A 62 11.14 -2.05 3.55
N LEU A 63 10.81 -1.10 4.43
CA LEU A 63 9.50 -0.45 4.48
C LEU A 63 9.63 1.03 4.15
N PRO A 64 9.58 1.41 2.86
CA PRO A 64 9.62 2.82 2.47
C PRO A 64 8.43 3.62 3.03
N HIS A 65 7.33 2.92 3.28
CA HIS A 65 6.14 3.46 3.92
C HIS A 65 6.06 2.87 5.34
N PRO A 66 6.40 3.65 6.40
CA PRO A 66 6.44 3.12 7.77
C PRO A 66 5.12 2.57 8.27
N GLU A 67 4.00 3.01 7.71
CA GLU A 67 2.66 2.56 8.05
C GLU A 67 2.48 1.05 7.88
N VAL A 68 3.22 0.45 6.95
CA VAL A 68 3.16 -1.00 6.69
C VAL A 68 3.53 -1.80 7.93
N GLN A 69 4.48 -1.34 8.73
CA GLN A 69 4.85 -1.97 10.00
C GLN A 69 3.64 -2.10 10.93
N THR A 70 2.86 -1.03 11.04
CA THR A 70 1.65 -1.01 11.87
C THR A 70 0.61 -1.99 11.34
N TYR A 71 0.42 -2.05 10.01
CA TYR A 71 -0.54 -2.98 9.41
C TYR A 71 -0.14 -4.44 9.67
N MET A 72 1.13 -4.76 9.56
CA MET A 72 1.64 -6.10 9.85
C MET A 72 1.42 -6.49 11.31
N GLU A 73 1.68 -5.57 12.23
CA GLU A 73 1.48 -5.80 13.66
C GLU A 73 0.01 -6.02 14.01
N ARG A 74 -0.89 -5.23 13.45
CA ARG A 74 -2.33 -5.37 13.66
C ARG A 74 -2.83 -6.72 13.19
N LYS A 75 -2.40 -7.15 12.00
CA LYS A 75 -2.78 -8.44 11.44
C LYS A 75 -2.27 -9.59 12.30
N ALA A 76 -1.04 -9.52 12.77
CA ALA A 76 -0.42 -10.58 13.58
C ALA A 76 -1.01 -10.66 14.99
N THR A 77 -1.43 -9.53 15.55
CA THR A 77 -1.94 -9.46 16.93
C THR A 77 -3.31 -10.11 17.07
N ASP A 78 -4.21 -9.86 16.13
CA ASP A 78 -5.57 -10.40 16.15
C ASP A 78 -6.11 -10.48 14.72
N VAL A 79 -5.99 -11.65 14.12
CA VAL A 79 -6.36 -11.87 12.72
C VAL A 79 -7.86 -11.68 12.49
N ASP A 80 -8.70 -12.14 13.42
CA ASP A 80 -10.15 -12.02 13.27
C ASP A 80 -10.61 -10.57 13.31
N ARG A 81 -10.03 -9.77 14.18
CA ARG A 81 -10.28 -8.34 14.23
C ARG A 81 -9.82 -7.65 12.96
N TRP A 82 -8.66 -8.02 12.46
CA TRP A 82 -8.12 -7.49 11.21
C TRP A 82 -9.04 -7.83 10.03
N LEU A 83 -9.52 -9.08 9.95
CA LEU A 83 -10.46 -9.51 8.90
C LEU A 83 -11.79 -8.74 8.97
N THR A 84 -12.29 -8.47 10.17
CA THR A 84 -13.49 -7.66 10.35
C THR A 84 -13.29 -6.24 9.80
N GLY A 85 -12.14 -5.65 10.09
CA GLY A 85 -11.76 -4.33 9.56
C GLY A 85 -11.65 -4.33 8.03
N MET A 86 -11.05 -5.38 7.47
CA MET A 86 -10.92 -5.52 6.02
C MET A 86 -12.27 -5.67 5.32
N ARG A 87 -13.21 -6.43 5.89
CA ARG A 87 -14.57 -6.53 5.35
C ARG A 87 -15.27 -5.18 5.32
N ARG A 88 -15.17 -4.43 6.42
CA ARG A 88 -15.74 -3.08 6.49
C ARG A 88 -15.13 -2.16 5.44
N PHE A 89 -13.81 -2.20 5.32
CA PHE A 89 -13.08 -1.42 4.34
C PHE A 89 -13.50 -1.78 2.91
N GLN A 90 -13.61 -3.07 2.61
CA GLN A 90 -14.04 -3.55 1.30
C GLN A 90 -15.47 -3.08 0.97
N THR A 91 -16.37 -3.10 1.93
CA THR A 91 -17.74 -2.61 1.76
C THR A 91 -17.75 -1.11 1.44
N ILE A 92 -16.93 -0.33 2.13
CA ILE A 92 -16.80 1.11 1.88
C ILE A 92 -16.25 1.37 0.48
N LEU A 93 -15.22 0.65 0.06
CA LEU A 93 -14.65 0.79 -1.28
C LEU A 93 -15.65 0.42 -2.37
N ALA A 94 -16.41 -0.65 -2.18
CA ALA A 94 -17.43 -1.09 -3.13
C ALA A 94 -18.56 -0.06 -3.27
N ALA A 95 -18.83 0.70 -2.21
CA ALA A 95 -19.82 1.79 -2.22
C ALA A 95 -19.26 3.12 -2.75
N GLY A 96 -17.99 3.13 -3.19
CA GLY A 96 -17.34 4.35 -3.68
C GLY A 96 -16.86 5.28 -2.57
N GLY A 97 -16.61 4.75 -1.38
CA GLY A 97 -16.12 5.51 -0.24
C GLY A 97 -14.67 5.98 -0.38
N PRO A 98 -14.21 6.83 0.55
CA PRO A 98 -12.87 7.40 0.47
C PRO A 98 -11.77 6.35 0.64
N LEU A 99 -10.61 6.65 0.08
CA LEU A 99 -9.42 5.81 0.14
C LEU A 99 -8.72 5.92 1.49
N PRO A 100 -7.81 4.97 1.82
CA PRO A 100 -6.95 5.10 2.99
C PRO A 100 -6.19 6.42 2.99
N GLY A 101 -5.97 6.98 4.16
CA GLY A 101 -5.40 8.32 4.30
C GLY A 101 -6.45 9.40 4.45
N ASP A 102 -7.68 9.16 4.02
CA ASP A 102 -8.82 9.99 4.30
C ASP A 102 -9.39 9.64 5.69
N ALA A 103 -10.51 10.29 6.07
CA ALA A 103 -11.11 10.11 7.40
C ALA A 103 -11.46 8.67 7.78
N ILE A 104 -11.36 7.74 6.82
CA ILE A 104 -11.66 6.33 7.00
C ILE A 104 -10.39 5.48 7.00
N ALA A 105 -9.25 6.06 7.21
CA ALA A 105 -8.06 5.25 7.41
C ALA A 105 -8.41 4.12 8.39
N PRO A 106 -8.23 2.86 8.00
CA PRO A 106 -8.83 1.77 8.76
C PRO A 106 -8.33 1.75 10.19
N LYS A 107 -9.23 2.04 11.09
CA LYS A 107 -9.03 1.74 12.50
C LYS A 107 -9.31 0.25 12.66
N LEU A 108 -8.32 -0.49 12.27
CA LEU A 108 -8.38 -1.94 12.38
C LEU A 108 -8.33 -2.39 13.83
#